data_f998c7e85729e71b26e2e64fa3cfd3c6
#
_entry.id   f998c7e85729e71b26e2e64fa3cfd3c6
#
_cell.length_a   1.000
_cell.length_b   1.000
_cell.length_c   1.000
_cell.angle_alpha   90.00
_cell.angle_beta   90.00
_cell.angle_gamma   90.00
#
_symmetry.space_group_name_H-M   'P 1'
#
loop_
_entity.id
_entity.type
_entity.pdbx_description
1 polymer ?
#
loop_
_entity_poly.entity_id
_entity_poly.type
_entity_poly.pdbx_seq_one_letter_code
_entity_poly.pdbx_strand_id
1 'polypeptide(L)'
;MSTDVDVTETLDVKGQNCPMPVVKAKKAVDGVAVGDTLEVLATDSGSMSDIAGWAETTDGVELVDQVEGDGVYKHYVRRVE
;
A
#
# COMPACT_ATOMS: atom_id res chain seq x y z
N MET A 1 -1.20 -7.79 -18.71
CA MET A 1 -1.69 -7.69 -18.07
C MET A 1 -1.48 -7.59 -16.98
N SER A 2 -1.61 -7.43 -16.60
CA SER A 2 -1.49 -7.02 -15.56
C SER A 2 -1.42 -7.78 -14.45
N THR A 3 -1.46 -7.29 -13.39
CA THR A 3 -1.41 -7.89 -12.16
C THR A 3 -2.65 -8.58 -11.90
N ASP A 4 -2.61 -9.73 -11.33
CA ASP A 4 -3.78 -10.47 -10.93
C ASP A 4 -4.20 -10.16 -9.51
N VAL A 5 -3.84 -9.02 -9.00
CA VAL A 5 -4.18 -8.65 -7.63
C VAL A 5 -5.62 -8.13 -7.59
N ASP A 6 -6.45 -8.76 -6.77
CA ASP A 6 -7.81 -8.30 -6.57
C ASP A 6 -7.81 -7.18 -5.54
N VAL A 7 -8.02 -5.96 -6.00
CA VAL A 7 -8.01 -4.79 -5.13
C VAL A 7 -9.40 -4.60 -4.52
N THR A 8 -9.46 -4.58 -3.20
CA THR A 8 -10.71 -4.34 -2.47
C THR A 8 -10.97 -2.86 -2.32
N GLU A 9 -9.92 -2.11 -2.02
CA GLU A 9 -10.05 -0.67 -1.80
C GLU A 9 -8.79 0.04 -2.28
N THR A 10 -8.95 1.26 -2.78
CA THR A 10 -7.84 2.08 -3.24
C THR A 10 -7.69 3.30 -2.33
N LEU A 11 -6.50 3.51 -1.82
CA LEU A 11 -6.16 4.67 -1.01
C LEU A 11 -5.29 5.61 -1.83
N ASP A 12 -5.77 6.82 -2.06
CA ASP A 12 -5.04 7.82 -2.83
C ASP A 12 -4.30 8.75 -1.88
N VAL A 13 -2.98 8.65 -1.84
CA VAL A 13 -2.14 9.56 -1.06
C VAL A 13 -1.17 10.30 -1.97
N LYS A 14 -1.53 10.45 -3.24
CA LYS A 14 -0.72 11.22 -4.18
C LYS A 14 -0.58 12.65 -3.69
N GLY A 15 0.60 13.20 -3.85
CA GLY A 15 0.89 14.56 -3.39
C GLY A 15 1.29 14.67 -1.93
N GLN A 16 1.23 13.58 -1.17
CA GLN A 16 1.60 13.60 0.24
C GLN A 16 2.99 13.03 0.43
N ASN A 17 3.72 13.63 1.36
CA ASN A 17 5.11 13.26 1.63
C ASN A 17 5.20 12.29 2.79
N CYS A 18 6.31 11.53 2.82
CA CYS A 18 6.63 10.65 3.93
C CYS A 18 6.58 11.44 5.25
N PRO A 19 6.00 10.88 6.32
CA PRO A 19 5.54 9.49 6.45
C PRO A 19 4.04 9.31 6.19
N MET A 20 3.37 10.29 5.61
CA MET A 20 1.92 10.24 5.46
C MET A 20 1.40 9.04 4.66
N PRO A 21 2.05 8.61 3.56
CA PRO A 21 1.56 7.42 2.87
C PRO A 21 1.48 6.20 3.79
N VAL A 22 2.50 6.00 4.63
CA VAL A 22 2.51 4.87 5.57
C VAL A 22 1.43 5.04 6.65
N VAL A 23 1.32 6.24 7.21
CA VAL A 23 0.34 6.52 8.25
C VAL A 23 -1.08 6.25 7.75
N LYS A 24 -1.37 6.71 6.54
CA LYS A 24 -2.71 6.53 5.97
C LYS A 24 -2.96 5.09 5.55
N ALA A 25 -1.93 4.41 5.04
CA ALA A 25 -2.07 3.00 4.66
C ALA A 25 -2.36 2.15 5.90
N LYS A 26 -1.69 2.44 7.00
CA LYS A 26 -1.91 1.72 8.25
C LYS A 26 -3.35 1.86 8.72
N LYS A 27 -3.90 3.07 8.64
CA LYS A 27 -5.28 3.31 9.01
C LYS A 27 -6.25 2.62 8.07
N ALA A 28 -5.98 2.69 6.77
CA ALA A 28 -6.88 2.14 5.77
C ALA A 28 -6.93 0.62 5.83
N VAL A 29 -5.80 -0.03 6.11
CA VAL A 29 -5.77 -1.49 6.16
C VAL A 29 -6.59 -2.02 7.34
N ASP A 30 -6.73 -1.23 8.40
CA ASP A 30 -7.57 -1.62 9.53
C ASP A 30 -9.05 -1.61 9.17
N GLY A 31 -9.40 -0.93 8.09
CA GLY A 31 -10.78 -0.84 7.63
C GLY A 31 -11.19 -1.89 6.63
N VAL A 32 -10.24 -2.70 6.15
CA VAL A 32 -10.58 -3.78 5.22
C VAL A 32 -10.63 -5.11 5.96
N ALA A 33 -11.30 -6.08 5.38
CA ALA A 33 -11.41 -7.40 6.01
C ALA A 33 -10.15 -8.21 5.83
N VAL A 34 -9.95 -9.20 6.68
CA VAL A 34 -8.84 -10.13 6.54
C VAL A 34 -8.93 -10.83 5.19
N GLY A 35 -7.84 -10.84 4.45
CA GLY A 35 -7.80 -11.39 3.10
C GLY A 35 -8.00 -10.36 2.01
N ASP A 36 -8.43 -9.15 2.37
CA ASP A 36 -8.64 -8.09 1.40
C ASP A 36 -7.34 -7.37 1.09
N THR A 37 -7.27 -6.79 -0.10
CA THR A 37 -6.08 -6.10 -0.59
C THR A 37 -6.35 -4.61 -0.76
N LEU A 38 -5.46 -3.81 -0.21
CA LEU A 38 -5.50 -2.36 -0.33
C LEU A 38 -4.48 -1.92 -1.37
N GLU A 39 -4.93 -1.10 -2.32
CA GLU A 39 -4.03 -0.46 -3.27
C GLU A 39 -3.73 0.95 -2.78
N VAL A 40 -2.46 1.27 -2.59
CA VAL A 40 -2.03 2.61 -2.15
C VAL A 40 -1.35 3.31 -3.31
N LEU A 41 -1.85 4.47 -3.68
CA LEU A 41 -1.28 5.28 -4.76
C LEU A 41 -0.51 6.44 -4.14
N ALA A 42 0.79 6.53 -4.44
CA ALA A 42 1.66 7.56 -3.87
C ALA A 42 2.54 8.17 -4.95
N THR A 43 2.98 9.39 -4.74
CA THR A 43 3.94 10.05 -5.64
C THR A 43 5.25 10.35 -4.94
N ASP A 44 5.35 10.10 -3.64
CA ASP A 44 6.59 10.29 -2.89
C ASP A 44 7.53 9.13 -3.18
N SER A 45 8.74 9.43 -3.68
CA SER A 45 9.71 8.39 -4.05
C SER A 45 10.15 7.55 -2.86
N GLY A 46 10.06 8.09 -1.64
CA GLY A 46 10.40 7.33 -0.44
C GLY A 46 9.35 6.28 -0.08
N SER A 47 8.15 6.36 -0.68
CA SER A 47 7.08 5.43 -0.33
C SER A 47 7.42 3.98 -0.65
N MET A 48 8.23 3.73 -1.66
CA MET A 48 8.60 2.36 -2.01
C MET A 48 9.28 1.64 -0.85
N SER A 49 10.28 2.26 -0.24
CA SER A 49 10.95 1.63 0.91
C SER A 49 10.15 1.80 2.20
N ASP A 50 9.44 2.90 2.36
CA ASP A 50 8.66 3.14 3.58
C ASP A 50 7.51 2.14 3.72
N ILE A 51 6.76 1.93 2.65
CA ILE A 51 5.65 0.98 2.66
C ILE A 51 6.18 -0.45 2.83
N ALA A 52 7.25 -0.79 2.11
CA ALA A 52 7.83 -2.13 2.22
C ALA A 52 8.34 -2.39 3.64
N GLY A 53 9.01 -1.41 4.23
CA GLY A 53 9.52 -1.57 5.61
C GLY A 53 8.39 -1.71 6.61
N TRP A 54 7.34 -0.93 6.46
CA TRP A 54 6.17 -1.03 7.32
C TRP A 54 5.52 -2.41 7.21
N ALA A 55 5.33 -2.88 5.98
CA ALA A 55 4.68 -4.18 5.77
C ALA A 55 5.53 -5.32 6.33
N GLU A 56 6.85 -5.22 6.19
CA GLU A 56 7.75 -6.25 6.69
C GLU A 56 7.76 -6.35 8.20
N THR A 57 7.62 -5.21 8.88
CA THR A 57 7.73 -5.16 10.34
C THR A 57 6.38 -5.19 11.06
N THR A 58 5.29 -5.28 10.30
CA THR A 58 3.95 -5.26 10.89
C THR A 58 3.30 -6.62 10.73
N ASP A 59 2.96 -7.26 11.84
CA ASP A 59 2.17 -8.48 11.80
C ASP A 59 0.78 -8.13 11.31
N GLY A 60 0.20 -9.00 10.53
CA GLY A 60 -1.16 -8.78 10.06
C GLY A 60 -1.26 -8.16 8.68
N VAL A 61 -0.15 -7.77 8.07
CA VAL A 61 -0.15 -7.26 6.71
C VAL A 61 0.94 -7.93 5.89
N GLU A 62 0.68 -8.05 4.60
CA GLU A 62 1.61 -8.65 3.65
C GLU A 62 1.73 -7.76 2.44
N LEU A 63 2.95 -7.43 2.03
CA LEU A 63 3.17 -6.68 0.81
C LEU A 63 3.08 -7.64 -0.37
N VAL A 64 2.05 -7.45 -1.19
CA VAL A 64 1.81 -8.33 -2.32
C VAL A 64 2.65 -7.92 -3.53
N ASP A 65 2.67 -6.61 -3.82
CA ASP A 65 3.41 -6.13 -4.99
C ASP A 65 3.62 -4.62 -4.87
N GLN A 66 4.58 -4.11 -5.63
CA GLN A 66 4.81 -2.68 -5.77
C GLN A 66 5.14 -2.42 -7.23
N VAL A 67 4.48 -1.43 -7.81
CA VAL A 67 4.65 -1.08 -9.22
C VAL A 67 4.87 0.41 -9.33
N GLU A 68 5.84 0.81 -10.15
CA GLU A 68 6.10 2.23 -10.42
C GLU A 68 5.84 2.51 -11.90
N GLY A 69 5.13 3.61 -12.18
CA GLY A 69 4.90 4.03 -13.55
C GLY A 69 4.32 5.45 -13.59
N ASP A 70 4.80 6.27 -14.52
CA ASP A 70 4.28 7.63 -14.74
C ASP A 70 4.31 8.50 -13.48
N GLY A 71 5.32 8.31 -12.63
CA GLY A 71 5.47 9.11 -11.41
C GLY A 71 4.57 8.67 -10.27
N VAL A 72 3.85 7.57 -10.43
CA VAL A 72 2.98 7.04 -9.39
C VAL A 72 3.51 5.70 -8.92
N TYR A 73 3.59 5.54 -7.61
CA TYR A 73 4.03 4.30 -6.99
C TYR A 73 2.79 3.60 -6.44
N LYS A 74 2.51 2.40 -6.93
CA LYS A 74 1.34 1.62 -6.51
C LYS A 74 1.80 0.51 -5.60
N HIS A 75 1.20 0.43 -4.41
CA HIS A 75 1.55 -0.57 -3.42
C HIS A 75 0.34 -1.42 -3.13
N TYR A 76 0.50 -2.73 -3.17
CA TYR A 76 -0.60 -3.66 -2.92
C TYR A 76 -0.31 -4.38 -1.62
N VAL A 77 -1.13 -4.12 -0.62
CA VAL A 77 -0.94 -4.64 0.74
C VAL A 77 -2.18 -5.45 1.12
N ARG A 78 -1.97 -6.68 1.55
CA ARG A 78 -3.06 -7.56 1.96
C ARG A 78 -3.14 -7.64 3.48
N ARG A 79 -4.35 -7.58 4.00
CA ARG A 79 -4.56 -7.81 5.43
C ARG A 79 -4.66 -9.32 5.67
N VAL A 80 -3.78 -9.86 6.53
CA VAL A 80 -3.72 -11.31 6.76
C VAL A 80 -4.13 -11.69 8.18
N GLU A 81 -4.39 -10.72 9.05
CA GLU A 81 -4.87 -10.98 10.41
C GLU A 81 -5.98 -10.04 10.81
#